data_5bb47dc35e6840c4db12af1504f3a4b1
#
_entry.id   5bb47dc35e6840c4db12af1504f3a4b1
#
_cell.length_a   1.000
_cell.length_b   1.000
_cell.length_c   1.000
_cell.angle_alpha   90.00
_cell.angle_beta   90.00
_cell.angle_gamma   90.00
#
_symmetry.space_group_name_H-M   'P 1'
#
loop_
_entity.id
_entity.type
_entity.pdbx_description
1 polymer ?
#
loop_
_entity_poly.entity_id
_entity_poly.type
_entity_poly.pdbx_seq_one_letter_code
_entity_poly.pdbx_strand_id
1 'polypeptide(L)'
;YPVMLTKTIYGAGERVIVVLERTSELNRPHIFQSGKLVNIFMLSGGRQDTEEQVSGVINMVKGNAMTVTLNLGGGESNLPDWLEGGKLGVDLLFDEASYKEMEFAVTKMMTAKGRALELREIILGNVQPGFRQAETEFLDNTLNQSQNEALNHITSAEDVALVHGP
;
A
#
# COMPACT_ATOMS: atom_id res chain seq x y z
N TYR A 1 -0.06 -11.41 17.30
CA TYR A 1 0.83 -10.78 18.30
C TYR A 1 0.00 -9.96 19.27
N PRO A 2 0.13 -10.18 20.59
CA PRO A 2 -0.51 -9.35 21.62
C PRO A 2 0.09 -7.96 21.65
N VAL A 3 -0.80 -6.95 21.67
CA VAL A 3 -0.44 -5.53 21.69
C VAL A 3 -1.34 -4.77 22.66
N MET A 4 -0.95 -3.54 22.97
CA MET A 4 -1.77 -2.57 23.69
C MET A 4 -1.80 -1.26 22.90
N LEU A 5 -2.91 -0.56 22.99
CA LEU A 5 -3.03 0.80 22.48
C LEU A 5 -2.32 1.77 23.44
N THR A 6 -1.36 2.53 22.95
CA THR A 6 -0.62 3.51 23.77
C THR A 6 -0.95 4.95 23.42
N LYS A 7 -1.39 5.21 22.18
CA LYS A 7 -1.72 6.55 21.73
C LYS A 7 -2.68 6.51 20.54
N THR A 8 -3.61 7.46 20.51
CA THR A 8 -4.47 7.75 19.35
C THR A 8 -4.15 9.15 18.82
N ILE A 9 -4.07 9.28 17.51
CA ILE A 9 -3.77 10.54 16.81
C ILE A 9 -4.83 10.72 15.73
N TYR A 10 -5.49 11.87 15.74
CA TYR A 10 -6.44 12.25 14.71
C TYR A 10 -5.72 13.10 13.68
N GLY A 11 -5.66 12.62 12.45
CA GLY A 11 -5.00 13.29 11.32
C GLY A 11 -5.95 14.08 10.45
N ALA A 12 -5.41 14.84 9.51
CA ALA A 12 -6.21 15.55 8.52
C ALA A 12 -7.03 14.55 7.66
N GLY A 13 -8.29 14.92 7.34
CA GLY A 13 -9.20 14.08 6.54
C GLY A 13 -9.78 12.90 7.33
N GLU A 14 -10.09 13.12 8.61
CA GLU A 14 -10.76 12.15 9.49
C GLU A 14 -9.99 10.81 9.68
N ARG A 15 -8.68 10.84 9.44
CA ARG A 15 -7.84 9.66 9.61
C ARG A 15 -7.54 9.41 11.08
N VAL A 16 -7.87 8.22 11.55
CA VAL A 16 -7.50 7.77 12.90
C VAL A 16 -6.23 6.94 12.80
N ILE A 17 -5.21 7.37 13.54
CA ILE A 17 -3.91 6.71 13.62
C ILE A 17 -3.71 6.23 15.05
N VAL A 18 -3.40 4.96 15.22
CA VAL A 18 -3.13 4.36 16.53
C VAL A 18 -1.66 3.96 16.65
N VAL A 19 -1.13 4.09 17.84
CA VAL A 19 0.18 3.54 18.23
C VAL A 19 -0.06 2.32 19.07
N LEU A 20 0.39 1.17 18.58
CA LEU A 20 0.28 -0.12 19.24
C LEU A 20 1.66 -0.55 19.71
N GLU A 21 1.76 -1.06 20.93
CA GLU A 21 2.99 -1.57 21.51
C GLU A 21 2.83 -3.03 21.89
N ARG A 22 3.84 -3.85 21.58
CA ARG A 22 3.85 -5.28 21.92
C ARG A 22 3.91 -5.47 23.42
N THR A 23 3.08 -6.38 23.95
CA THR A 23 3.00 -6.68 25.38
C THR A 23 3.73 -7.96 25.78
N SER A 24 4.15 -8.77 24.81
CA SER A 24 4.86 -10.02 25.04
C SER A 24 5.91 -10.29 23.96
N GLU A 25 6.83 -11.20 24.24
CA GLU A 25 7.89 -11.65 23.32
C GLU A 25 8.71 -10.49 22.71
N LEU A 26 9.06 -9.49 23.51
CA LEU A 26 9.66 -8.23 23.06
C LEU A 26 10.99 -8.40 22.32
N ASN A 27 11.72 -9.47 22.59
CA ASN A 27 13.01 -9.79 21.98
C ASN A 27 12.87 -10.68 20.73
N ARG A 28 11.65 -11.13 20.38
CA ARG A 28 11.43 -11.99 19.22
C ARG A 28 11.29 -11.15 17.95
N PRO A 29 11.99 -11.51 16.85
CA PRO A 29 11.79 -10.87 15.57
C PRO A 29 10.31 -10.92 15.14
N HIS A 30 9.85 -9.87 14.48
CA HIS A 30 8.51 -9.80 13.92
C HIS A 30 8.57 -9.53 12.40
N ILE A 31 7.47 -9.85 11.73
CA ILE A 31 7.33 -9.72 10.27
C ILE A 31 6.59 -8.45 9.83
N PHE A 32 6.24 -7.58 10.78
CA PHE A 32 5.54 -6.33 10.49
C PHE A 32 6.48 -5.33 9.81
N GLN A 33 5.99 -4.73 8.74
CA GLN A 33 6.72 -3.74 7.94
C GLN A 33 5.79 -2.60 7.53
N SER A 34 6.33 -1.42 7.32
CA SER A 34 5.59 -0.28 6.77
C SER A 34 4.92 -0.65 5.44
N GLY A 35 3.71 -0.15 5.22
CA GLY A 35 2.89 -0.44 4.05
C GLY A 35 2.10 -1.75 4.09
N LYS A 36 2.30 -2.61 5.09
CA LYS A 36 1.53 -3.86 5.22
C LYS A 36 0.17 -3.62 5.85
N LEU A 37 -0.83 -4.35 5.35
CA LEU A 37 -2.17 -4.42 5.93
C LEU A 37 -2.15 -5.28 7.18
N VAL A 38 -2.84 -4.84 8.21
CA VAL A 38 -3.03 -5.56 9.47
C VAL A 38 -4.50 -5.61 9.86
N ASN A 39 -4.85 -6.65 10.60
CA ASN A 39 -6.09 -6.74 11.34
C ASN A 39 -5.77 -6.58 12.83
N ILE A 40 -6.45 -5.66 13.49
CA ILE A 40 -6.40 -5.43 14.92
C ILE A 40 -7.71 -5.96 15.49
N PHE A 41 -7.65 -6.76 16.54
CA PHE A 41 -8.80 -7.43 17.10
C PHE A 41 -8.70 -7.52 18.61
N MET A 42 -9.84 -7.67 19.28
CA MET A 42 -9.88 -7.93 20.71
C MET A 42 -9.54 -9.40 21.00
N LEU A 43 -8.75 -9.61 22.07
CA LEU A 43 -8.43 -10.93 22.58
C LEU A 43 -9.37 -11.27 23.75
N SER A 44 -10.34 -12.13 23.50
CA SER A 44 -11.26 -12.65 24.51
C SER A 44 -10.86 -14.07 24.90
N GLY A 45 -10.45 -14.28 26.16
CA GLY A 45 -10.00 -15.59 26.63
C GLY A 45 -8.80 -16.17 25.88
N GLY A 46 -7.92 -15.32 25.30
CA GLY A 46 -6.77 -15.73 24.50
C GLY A 46 -7.08 -16.12 23.06
N ARG A 47 -8.31 -15.91 22.58
CA ARG A 47 -8.75 -16.12 21.19
C ARG A 47 -9.11 -14.79 20.56
N GLN A 48 -9.01 -14.74 19.23
CA GLN A 48 -9.47 -13.61 18.44
C GLN A 48 -10.98 -13.50 18.52
N ASP A 49 -11.47 -12.31 18.84
CA ASP A 49 -12.87 -11.96 18.68
C ASP A 49 -13.12 -11.63 17.21
N THR A 50 -14.17 -12.25 16.61
CA THR A 50 -14.49 -12.05 15.20
C THR A 50 -15.42 -10.86 14.96
N GLU A 51 -16.06 -10.34 16.00
CA GLU A 51 -16.96 -9.18 15.90
C GLU A 51 -16.20 -7.88 16.17
N GLU A 52 -15.26 -7.89 17.09
CA GLU A 52 -14.45 -6.73 17.48
C GLU A 52 -13.10 -6.74 16.76
N GLN A 53 -13.10 -6.26 15.51
CA GLN A 53 -11.90 -6.17 14.68
C GLN A 53 -11.94 -4.95 13.75
N VAL A 54 -10.77 -4.42 13.43
CA VAL A 54 -10.57 -3.33 12.49
C VAL A 54 -9.30 -3.53 11.69
N SER A 55 -9.37 -3.28 10.38
CA SER A 55 -8.18 -3.31 9.53
C SER A 55 -7.46 -1.97 9.53
N GLY A 56 -6.19 -2.01 9.16
CA GLY A 56 -5.39 -0.79 9.01
C GLY A 56 -4.12 -1.03 8.21
N VAL A 57 -3.41 0.05 7.92
CA VAL A 57 -2.13 0.04 7.23
C VAL A 57 -1.03 0.47 8.20
N ILE A 58 0.04 -0.30 8.30
CA ILE A 58 1.21 0.06 9.08
C ILE A 58 1.93 1.23 8.42
N ASN A 59 2.04 2.36 9.09
CA ASN A 59 2.80 3.50 8.63
C ASN A 59 4.29 3.36 8.96
N MET A 60 4.58 2.93 10.19
CA MET A 60 5.95 2.80 10.69
C MET A 60 6.03 1.73 11.78
N VAL A 61 7.17 1.04 11.81
CA VAL A 61 7.51 0.14 12.93
C VAL A 61 8.84 0.61 13.53
N LYS A 62 8.86 0.79 14.85
CA LYS A 62 10.05 1.19 15.58
C LYS A 62 10.19 0.37 16.87
N GLY A 63 11.13 -0.56 16.90
CA GLY A 63 11.29 -1.49 18.03
C GLY A 63 10.03 -2.31 18.26
N ASN A 64 9.47 -2.22 19.45
CA ASN A 64 8.24 -2.94 19.83
C ASN A 64 6.94 -2.18 19.54
N ALA A 65 7.03 -0.96 19.01
CA ALA A 65 5.89 -0.13 18.69
C ALA A 65 5.63 -0.05 17.17
N MET A 66 4.37 0.00 16.79
CA MET A 66 3.94 0.26 15.43
C MET A 66 2.87 1.34 15.40
N THR A 67 2.91 2.14 14.34
CA THR A 67 1.90 3.15 14.04
C THR A 67 1.04 2.66 12.89
N VAL A 68 -0.27 2.62 13.09
CA VAL A 68 -1.23 2.07 12.13
C VAL A 68 -2.30 3.11 11.84
N THR A 69 -2.55 3.40 10.56
CA THR A 69 -3.74 4.13 10.12
C THR A 69 -4.90 3.16 9.99
N LEU A 70 -5.97 3.40 10.73
CA LEU A 70 -7.16 2.54 10.72
C LEU A 70 -8.02 2.78 9.47
N ASN A 71 -8.61 1.72 8.95
CA ASN A 71 -9.64 1.75 7.92
C ASN A 71 -11.01 1.67 8.59
N LEU A 72 -11.50 2.80 9.09
CA LEU A 72 -12.84 2.91 9.64
C LEU A 72 -13.81 3.08 8.48
N GLY A 73 -14.81 2.18 8.38
CA GLY A 73 -15.79 2.21 7.30
C GLY A 73 -16.76 3.37 7.44
N GLY A 74 -17.27 3.89 6.29
CA GLY A 74 -18.48 4.72 6.27
C GLY A 74 -18.38 6.14 6.83
N GLY A 75 -17.16 6.74 6.95
CA GLY A 75 -17.02 8.10 7.50
C GLY A 75 -17.03 8.14 9.04
N GLU A 76 -16.84 7.01 9.68
CA GLU A 76 -16.63 6.96 11.13
C GLU A 76 -15.24 7.50 11.45
N SER A 77 -15.19 8.65 12.12
CA SER A 77 -13.96 9.27 12.62
C SER A 77 -13.67 8.92 14.08
N ASN A 78 -14.55 8.15 14.73
CA ASN A 78 -14.41 7.78 16.13
C ASN A 78 -13.71 6.44 16.29
N LEU A 79 -12.79 6.41 17.24
CA LEU A 79 -12.14 5.17 17.63
C LEU A 79 -13.18 4.22 18.25
N PRO A 80 -13.26 2.94 17.84
CA PRO A 80 -14.11 1.95 18.51
C PRO A 80 -13.73 1.80 19.99
N ASP A 81 -14.72 1.80 20.90
CA ASP A 81 -14.50 1.78 22.35
C ASP A 81 -13.69 0.57 22.81
N TRP A 82 -13.86 -0.59 22.16
CA TRP A 82 -13.13 -1.82 22.49
C TRP A 82 -11.61 -1.73 22.30
N LEU A 83 -11.13 -0.80 21.44
CA LEU A 83 -9.70 -0.58 21.26
C LEU A 83 -9.03 0.04 22.51
N GLU A 84 -9.77 0.82 23.29
CA GLU A 84 -9.22 1.50 24.47
C GLU A 84 -9.19 0.62 25.74
N GLY A 85 -10.05 -0.38 25.84
CA GLY A 85 -10.26 -1.12 27.09
C GLY A 85 -9.79 -2.57 27.09
N GLY A 86 -9.30 -3.12 25.98
CA GLY A 86 -9.09 -4.55 25.83
C GLY A 86 -7.62 -4.98 25.68
N LYS A 87 -7.41 -6.28 25.83
CA LYS A 87 -6.19 -6.93 25.33
C LYS A 87 -6.35 -7.09 23.83
N LEU A 88 -5.46 -6.46 23.09
CA LEU A 88 -5.52 -6.44 21.64
C LEU A 88 -4.56 -7.47 21.05
N GLY A 89 -4.93 -7.98 19.89
CA GLY A 89 -4.06 -8.74 19.00
C GLY A 89 -3.89 -8.03 17.68
N VAL A 90 -2.77 -8.27 17.01
CA VAL A 90 -2.51 -7.80 15.65
C VAL A 90 -1.94 -8.92 14.80
N ASP A 91 -2.50 -9.11 13.62
CA ASP A 91 -2.02 -10.05 12.62
C ASP A 91 -1.89 -9.37 11.26
N LEU A 92 -0.98 -9.88 10.42
CA LEU A 92 -0.93 -9.44 9.03
C LEU A 92 -2.18 -9.90 8.29
N LEU A 93 -2.79 -8.97 7.59
CA LEU A 93 -3.92 -9.26 6.73
C LEU A 93 -3.38 -9.65 5.35
N PHE A 94 -3.87 -10.77 4.85
CA PHE A 94 -3.55 -11.19 3.48
C PHE A 94 -4.39 -10.35 2.52
N ASP A 95 -3.74 -9.62 1.64
CA ASP A 95 -4.41 -8.80 0.62
C ASP A 95 -4.88 -9.68 -0.55
N GLU A 96 -5.91 -10.47 -0.28
CA GLU A 96 -6.52 -11.35 -1.28
C GLU A 96 -7.06 -10.59 -2.49
N ALA A 97 -7.55 -9.38 -2.29
CA ALA A 97 -8.09 -8.56 -3.37
C ALA A 97 -7.01 -8.18 -4.40
N SER A 98 -5.85 -7.70 -3.94
CA SER A 98 -4.72 -7.39 -4.83
C SER A 98 -4.23 -8.63 -5.59
N TYR A 99 -4.18 -9.79 -4.95
CA TYR A 99 -3.79 -11.02 -5.65
C TYR A 99 -4.82 -11.46 -6.70
N LYS A 100 -6.12 -11.33 -6.43
CA LYS A 100 -7.18 -11.59 -7.42
C LYS A 100 -7.09 -10.64 -8.62
N GLU A 101 -6.82 -9.36 -8.37
CA GLU A 101 -6.61 -8.38 -9.45
C GLU A 101 -5.37 -8.69 -10.28
N MET A 102 -4.28 -9.11 -9.65
CA MET A 102 -3.06 -9.55 -10.36
C MET A 102 -3.35 -10.78 -11.22
N GLU A 103 -4.04 -11.81 -10.69
CA GLU A 103 -4.44 -13.00 -11.43
C GLU A 103 -5.35 -12.65 -12.62
N PHE A 104 -6.33 -11.78 -12.40
CA PHE A 104 -7.20 -11.27 -13.44
C PHE A 104 -6.40 -10.56 -14.54
N ALA A 105 -5.48 -9.67 -14.17
CA ALA A 105 -4.63 -8.96 -15.13
C ALA A 105 -3.77 -9.91 -15.96
N VAL A 106 -3.12 -10.88 -15.32
CA VAL A 106 -2.32 -11.92 -16.02
C VAL A 106 -3.20 -12.72 -16.98
N THR A 107 -4.37 -13.18 -16.53
CA THR A 107 -5.30 -13.95 -17.36
C THR A 107 -5.76 -13.14 -18.58
N LYS A 108 -6.07 -11.85 -18.40
CA LYS A 108 -6.41 -10.95 -19.50
C LYS A 108 -5.25 -10.78 -20.49
N MET A 109 -4.03 -10.65 -19.99
CA MET A 109 -2.85 -10.52 -20.82
C MET A 109 -2.52 -11.81 -21.57
N MET A 110 -2.75 -13.00 -21.01
CA MET A 110 -2.58 -14.28 -21.71
C MET A 110 -3.50 -14.42 -22.92
N THR A 111 -4.71 -13.86 -22.87
CA THR A 111 -5.71 -13.92 -23.93
C THR A 111 -5.84 -12.63 -24.71
N ALA A 112 -4.88 -11.70 -24.56
CA ALA A 112 -4.90 -10.38 -25.18
C ALA A 112 -4.92 -10.46 -26.71
N LYS A 113 -5.66 -9.52 -27.35
CA LYS A 113 -5.79 -9.37 -28.80
C LYS A 113 -5.66 -7.89 -29.18
N GLY A 114 -5.32 -7.63 -30.45
CA GLY A 114 -5.19 -6.26 -30.96
C GLY A 114 -4.16 -5.46 -30.16
N ARG A 115 -4.48 -4.23 -29.80
CA ARG A 115 -3.55 -3.32 -29.10
C ARG A 115 -3.03 -3.87 -27.77
N ALA A 116 -3.84 -4.61 -27.00
CA ALA A 116 -3.40 -5.22 -25.75
C ALA A 116 -2.34 -6.33 -25.98
N LEU A 117 -2.44 -7.07 -27.09
CA LEU A 117 -1.41 -8.03 -27.48
C LEU A 117 -0.11 -7.33 -27.86
N GLU A 118 -0.17 -6.26 -28.66
CA GLU A 118 1.00 -5.47 -29.03
C GLU A 118 1.74 -4.93 -27.79
N LEU A 119 1.01 -4.32 -26.85
CA LEU A 119 1.56 -3.82 -25.61
C LEU A 119 2.18 -4.94 -24.76
N ARG A 120 1.55 -6.12 -24.72
CA ARG A 120 2.14 -7.30 -24.04
C ARG A 120 3.48 -7.68 -24.63
N GLU A 121 3.59 -7.77 -25.94
CA GLU A 121 4.83 -8.14 -26.62
C GLU A 121 5.95 -7.10 -26.41
N ILE A 122 5.57 -5.82 -26.31
CA ILE A 122 6.51 -4.74 -25.99
C ILE A 122 6.99 -4.87 -24.51
N ILE A 123 6.06 -5.06 -23.57
CA ILE A 123 6.40 -5.20 -22.14
C ILE A 123 7.28 -6.43 -21.87
N LEU A 124 7.07 -7.50 -22.62
CA LEU A 124 7.91 -8.70 -22.56
C LEU A 124 9.25 -8.57 -23.31
N GLY A 125 9.49 -7.45 -23.98
CA GLY A 125 10.72 -7.20 -24.72
C GLY A 125 10.81 -7.92 -26.08
N ASN A 126 9.72 -8.51 -26.56
CA ASN A 126 9.66 -9.20 -27.85
C ASN A 126 9.59 -8.23 -29.02
N VAL A 127 9.06 -7.01 -28.79
CA VAL A 127 8.92 -5.93 -29.77
C VAL A 127 9.43 -4.64 -29.14
N GLN A 128 10.11 -3.81 -29.92
CA GLN A 128 10.58 -2.51 -29.47
C GLN A 128 9.40 -1.52 -29.39
N PRO A 129 9.32 -0.66 -28.35
CA PRO A 129 8.32 0.39 -28.26
C PRO A 129 8.54 1.47 -29.34
N GLY A 130 7.45 2.04 -29.84
CA GLY A 130 7.48 3.17 -30.76
C GLY A 130 7.69 4.50 -30.02
N PHE A 131 8.46 5.39 -30.66
CA PHE A 131 8.65 6.77 -30.22
C PHE A 131 8.50 7.70 -31.42
N ARG A 132 7.77 8.79 -31.21
CA ARG A 132 7.63 9.88 -32.19
C ARG A 132 8.53 11.04 -31.81
N GLN A 133 8.87 11.88 -32.77
CA GLN A 133 9.45 13.18 -32.48
C GLN A 133 8.37 14.05 -31.82
N ALA A 134 8.53 14.39 -30.57
CA ALA A 134 7.68 15.34 -29.86
C ALA A 134 8.54 16.56 -29.52
N GLU A 135 8.13 17.73 -30.00
CA GLU A 135 8.62 18.98 -29.45
C GLU A 135 7.85 19.22 -28.14
N THR A 136 8.54 19.09 -27.03
CA THR A 136 7.93 19.33 -25.72
C THR A 136 8.34 20.72 -25.24
N GLU A 137 7.37 21.60 -25.12
CA GLU A 137 7.57 22.88 -24.44
C GLU A 137 7.52 22.64 -22.95
N PHE A 138 8.64 22.87 -22.26
CA PHE A 138 8.72 22.68 -20.80
C PHE A 138 8.14 23.92 -20.11
N LEU A 139 7.07 23.71 -19.34
CA LEU A 139 6.40 24.78 -18.60
C LEU A 139 7.14 25.15 -17.31
N ASP A 140 8.05 24.30 -16.85
CA ASP A 140 8.83 24.51 -15.64
C ASP A 140 10.33 24.45 -15.91
N ASN A 141 10.97 25.61 -15.91
CA ASN A 141 12.41 25.77 -16.13
C ASN A 141 13.26 25.42 -14.91
N THR A 142 12.64 25.05 -13.79
CA THR A 142 13.34 24.62 -12.55
C THR A 142 13.79 23.16 -12.60
N LEU A 143 13.28 22.40 -13.58
CA LEU A 143 13.67 21.00 -13.78
C LEU A 143 15.11 20.88 -14.27
N ASN A 144 15.85 19.93 -13.72
CA ASN A 144 17.19 19.62 -14.19
C ASN A 144 17.16 18.88 -15.55
N GLN A 145 18.35 18.70 -16.15
CA GLN A 145 18.50 18.09 -17.48
C GLN A 145 17.88 16.69 -17.53
N SER A 146 18.15 15.81 -16.56
CA SER A 146 17.63 14.44 -16.56
C SER A 146 16.12 14.38 -16.39
N GLN A 147 15.53 15.30 -15.65
CA GLN A 147 14.07 15.43 -15.54
C GLN A 147 13.44 15.89 -16.84
N ASN A 148 14.05 16.83 -17.54
CA ASN A 148 13.62 17.28 -18.87
C ASN A 148 13.73 16.16 -19.93
N GLU A 149 14.82 15.38 -19.89
CA GLU A 149 14.99 14.21 -20.76
C GLU A 149 13.92 13.16 -20.48
N ALA A 150 13.59 12.90 -19.20
CA ALA A 150 12.51 11.98 -18.82
C ALA A 150 11.15 12.45 -19.34
N LEU A 151 10.82 13.73 -19.21
CA LEU A 151 9.59 14.30 -19.76
C LEU A 151 9.53 14.13 -21.28
N ASN A 152 10.62 14.43 -21.97
CA ASN A 152 10.68 14.28 -23.42
C ASN A 152 10.51 12.82 -23.85
N HIS A 153 11.11 11.89 -23.10
CA HIS A 153 10.96 10.46 -23.33
C HIS A 153 9.51 9.99 -23.13
N ILE A 154 8.84 10.42 -22.08
CA ILE A 154 7.44 10.09 -21.81
C ILE A 154 6.51 10.63 -22.89
N THR A 155 6.67 11.91 -23.26
CA THR A 155 5.77 12.57 -24.21
C THR A 155 5.98 12.11 -25.66
N SER A 156 7.15 11.58 -25.99
CA SER A 156 7.44 11.01 -27.32
C SER A 156 7.01 9.54 -27.44
N ALA A 157 6.74 8.84 -26.34
CA ALA A 157 6.35 7.44 -26.38
C ALA A 157 4.98 7.24 -27.07
N GLU A 158 4.91 6.31 -28.02
CA GLU A 158 3.66 5.87 -28.64
C GLU A 158 3.04 4.69 -27.89
N ASP A 159 3.87 3.92 -27.21
CA ASP A 159 3.48 2.69 -26.55
C ASP A 159 3.76 2.73 -25.04
N VAL A 160 5.01 2.62 -24.66
CA VAL A 160 5.46 2.49 -23.28
C VAL A 160 6.75 3.28 -23.09
N ALA A 161 6.82 4.04 -22.00
CA ALA A 161 8.06 4.66 -21.53
C ALA A 161 8.35 4.20 -20.10
N LEU A 162 9.60 3.85 -19.82
CA LEU A 162 10.08 3.53 -18.48
C LEU A 162 10.96 4.66 -17.97
N VAL A 163 10.60 5.22 -16.83
CA VAL A 163 11.40 6.23 -16.12
C VAL A 163 11.75 5.68 -14.76
N HIS A 164 13.04 5.56 -14.51
CA HIS A 164 13.56 5.12 -13.22
C HIS A 164 14.16 6.35 -12.51
N GLY A 165 13.64 6.63 -11.32
CA GLY A 165 14.12 7.70 -10.45
C GLY A 165 14.77 7.16 -9.17
N PRO A 166 15.46 8.02 -8.40
CA PRO A 166 15.99 7.68 -7.09
C PRO A 166 14.91 7.44 -6.06
#